data_1c63e2fa8d621887af5651960c8e16b2
#
_entry.id   1c63e2fa8d621887af5651960c8e16b2
#
_cell.length_a   1.000
_cell.length_b   1.000
_cell.length_c   1.000
_cell.angle_alpha   90.00
_cell.angle_beta   90.00
_cell.angle_gamma   90.00
#
_symmetry.space_group_name_H-M   'P 1'
#
loop_
_entity.id
_entity.type
_entity.pdbx_description
1 polymer ?
#
loop_
_entity_poly.entity_id
_entity_poly.type
_entity_poly.pdbx_seq_one_letter_code
_entity_poly.pdbx_strand_id
1 'polypeptide(L)'
;GSLHMTIQTAVLIETLKILGAELRWASCNIFSTQDHAAAAIAAAGIPVFAHKGETLDEYWEFAHRIFEWPAGRHANMILDDGGDATLLVMLGAEAERDPTVIAKPANEEEQSLYASIRRRLESQPGWYSARLKEIRGVTEETTTGVKRLYRMAADGRLPFPAINVNDSVTKSKFDNLYGCRESLVDGIKRATDVMIAGKIALIAGYGDVGKGCAQSLRGLGARVWVTEIDP
;
A
#
# COMPACT_ATOMS: atom_id res chain seq x y z
N GLY A 1 6.21 7.72 1.14
CA GLY A 1 5.18 6.92 0.46
C GLY A 1 5.29 5.45 0.76
N SER A 2 4.15 4.78 0.82
CA SER A 2 4.01 3.34 0.97
C SER A 2 3.05 2.86 -0.12
N LEU A 3 3.60 2.60 -1.30
CA LEU A 3 2.87 2.21 -2.51
C LEU A 3 3.75 1.28 -3.34
N HIS A 4 3.14 0.34 -4.07
CA HIS A 4 3.83 -0.63 -4.93
C HIS A 4 5.01 -0.02 -5.69
N MET A 5 6.23 -0.56 -5.51
CA MET A 5 7.42 0.02 -6.17
C MET A 5 7.55 -0.50 -7.61
N THR A 6 6.67 -0.02 -8.47
CA THR A 6 6.61 -0.34 -9.90
C THR A 6 7.17 0.79 -10.78
N ILE A 7 7.27 0.55 -12.08
CA ILE A 7 7.65 1.59 -13.05
C ILE A 7 6.67 2.78 -13.00
N GLN A 8 5.37 2.53 -12.87
CA GLN A 8 4.35 3.58 -12.77
C GLN A 8 4.56 4.42 -11.52
N THR A 9 4.86 3.78 -10.40
CA THR A 9 5.19 4.47 -9.15
C THR A 9 6.49 5.27 -9.26
N ALA A 10 7.49 4.78 -9.99
CA ALA A 10 8.72 5.54 -10.26
C ALA A 10 8.40 6.87 -10.95
N VAL A 11 7.50 6.88 -11.94
CA VAL A 11 7.04 8.12 -12.60
C VAL A 11 6.33 9.07 -11.61
N LEU A 12 5.50 8.53 -10.72
CA LEU A 12 4.86 9.33 -9.67
C LEU A 12 5.91 9.96 -8.73
N ILE A 13 6.89 9.19 -8.28
CA ILE A 13 7.98 9.66 -7.41
C ILE A 13 8.77 10.79 -8.08
N GLU A 14 9.17 10.60 -9.34
CA GLU A 14 9.86 11.64 -10.11
C GLU A 14 9.01 12.90 -10.28
N THR A 15 7.72 12.73 -10.56
CA THR A 15 6.77 13.85 -10.68
C THR A 15 6.68 14.64 -9.38
N LEU A 16 6.50 13.97 -8.25
CA LEU A 16 6.45 14.60 -6.93
C LEU A 16 7.76 15.33 -6.60
N LYS A 17 8.92 14.74 -6.96
CA LYS A 17 10.24 15.39 -6.80
C LYS A 17 10.34 16.67 -7.63
N ILE A 18 9.88 16.65 -8.88
CA ILE A 18 9.87 17.84 -9.76
C ILE A 18 8.96 18.94 -9.17
N LEU A 19 7.85 18.55 -8.53
CA LEU A 19 6.95 19.47 -7.83
C LEU A 19 7.52 20.00 -6.50
N GLY A 20 8.72 19.59 -6.12
CA GLY A 20 9.43 20.07 -4.94
C GLY A 20 9.25 19.23 -3.68
N ALA A 21 8.65 18.05 -3.76
CA ALA A 21 8.55 17.16 -2.62
C ALA A 21 9.90 16.50 -2.31
N GLU A 22 10.19 16.34 -1.03
CA GLU A 22 11.23 15.45 -0.53
C GLU A 22 10.59 14.10 -0.20
N LEU A 23 11.21 13.02 -0.65
CA LEU A 23 10.55 11.72 -0.69
C LEU A 23 11.39 10.63 -0.01
N ARG A 24 10.70 9.71 0.66
CA ARG A 24 11.21 8.42 1.11
C ARG A 24 10.15 7.37 0.79
N TRP A 25 10.53 6.24 0.25
CA TRP A 25 9.57 5.30 -0.32
C TRP A 25 9.80 3.87 0.13
N ALA A 26 8.71 3.16 0.49
CA ALA A 26 8.67 1.72 0.69
C ALA A 26 7.56 1.12 -0.17
N SER A 27 7.59 -0.17 -0.42
CA SER A 27 6.46 -0.87 -1.02
C SER A 27 5.33 -1.05 0.00
N CYS A 28 4.10 -1.15 -0.48
CA CYS A 28 2.93 -1.50 0.35
C CYS A 28 2.61 -3.00 0.30
N ASN A 29 3.46 -3.80 -0.34
CA ASN A 29 3.26 -5.24 -0.48
C ASN A 29 4.57 -5.95 -0.77
N ILE A 30 4.84 -7.07 -0.08
CA ILE A 30 6.07 -7.85 -0.21
C ILE A 30 6.32 -8.46 -1.60
N PHE A 31 5.30 -8.54 -2.46
CA PHE A 31 5.39 -9.15 -3.79
C PHE A 31 5.48 -8.14 -4.94
N SER A 32 5.27 -6.84 -4.71
CA SER A 32 4.98 -5.89 -5.76
C SER A 32 6.11 -4.93 -6.10
N THR A 33 7.34 -5.24 -5.72
CA THR A 33 8.51 -4.45 -6.12
C THR A 33 9.08 -4.95 -7.45
N GLN A 34 9.35 -3.99 -8.35
CA GLN A 34 10.19 -4.18 -9.54
C GLN A 34 11.57 -3.60 -9.23
N ASP A 35 12.58 -4.45 -9.01
CA ASP A 35 13.91 -4.05 -8.54
C ASP A 35 14.58 -3.01 -9.42
N HIS A 36 14.39 -3.09 -10.74
CA HIS A 36 14.95 -2.10 -11.66
C HIS A 36 14.31 -0.71 -11.50
N ALA A 37 13.01 -0.64 -11.15
CA ALA A 37 12.36 0.63 -10.83
C ALA A 37 12.86 1.20 -9.50
N ALA A 38 12.97 0.36 -8.47
CA ALA A 38 13.54 0.73 -7.18
C ALA A 38 14.99 1.23 -7.33
N ALA A 39 15.82 0.52 -8.09
CA ALA A 39 17.22 0.88 -8.35
C ALA A 39 17.33 2.22 -9.11
N ALA A 40 16.48 2.47 -10.10
CA ALA A 40 16.47 3.72 -10.86
C ALA A 40 16.16 4.93 -9.97
N ILE A 41 15.15 4.82 -9.09
CA ILE A 41 14.78 5.89 -8.16
C ILE A 41 15.85 6.09 -7.08
N ALA A 42 16.46 5.02 -6.57
CA ALA A 42 17.58 5.10 -5.64
C ALA A 42 18.79 5.78 -6.28
N ALA A 43 19.12 5.45 -7.53
CA ALA A 43 20.20 6.09 -8.30
C ALA A 43 19.92 7.59 -8.55
N ALA A 44 18.65 8.01 -8.63
CA ALA A 44 18.26 9.41 -8.70
C ALA A 44 18.35 10.16 -7.35
N GLY A 45 18.87 9.50 -6.31
CA GLY A 45 19.10 10.07 -4.98
C GLY A 45 17.86 10.16 -4.09
N ILE A 46 16.81 9.40 -4.39
CA ILE A 46 15.62 9.29 -3.55
C ILE A 46 15.73 8.01 -2.73
N PRO A 47 15.65 8.07 -1.39
CA PRO A 47 15.68 6.88 -0.55
C PRO A 47 14.50 5.95 -0.84
N VAL A 48 14.79 4.73 -1.30
CA VAL A 48 13.83 3.66 -1.55
C VAL A 48 14.20 2.46 -0.70
N PHE A 49 13.22 1.93 0.01
CA PHE A 49 13.32 0.78 0.90
C PHE A 49 12.34 -0.29 0.41
N ALA A 50 12.70 -0.97 -0.64
CA ALA A 50 11.92 -2.04 -1.23
C ALA A 50 12.79 -2.90 -2.14
N HIS A 51 12.61 -4.21 -2.09
CA HIS A 51 13.15 -5.15 -3.07
C HIS A 51 12.18 -6.31 -3.30
N LYS A 52 12.31 -6.97 -4.43
CA LYS A 52 11.47 -8.13 -4.72
C LYS A 52 11.84 -9.30 -3.81
N GLY A 53 10.82 -9.88 -3.14
CA GLY A 53 11.01 -11.01 -2.25
C GLY A 53 11.43 -10.62 -0.84
N GLU A 54 11.17 -9.41 -0.41
CA GLU A 54 11.31 -9.00 0.98
C GLU A 54 10.44 -9.86 1.90
N THR A 55 10.93 -10.14 3.09
CA THR A 55 10.19 -10.83 4.14
C THR A 55 9.23 -9.88 4.85
N LEU A 56 8.28 -10.39 5.64
CA LEU A 56 7.40 -9.55 6.46
C LEU A 56 8.18 -8.69 7.47
N ASP A 57 9.28 -9.21 8.01
CA ASP A 57 10.12 -8.45 8.94
C ASP A 57 10.85 -7.30 8.25
N GLU A 58 11.38 -7.53 7.04
CA GLU A 58 11.98 -6.47 6.22
C GLU A 58 10.93 -5.45 5.79
N TYR A 59 9.72 -5.88 5.40
CA TYR A 59 8.62 -5.01 5.04
C TYR A 59 8.30 -4.00 6.14
N TRP A 60 8.12 -4.45 7.38
CA TRP A 60 7.83 -3.54 8.50
C TRP A 60 9.03 -2.68 8.90
N GLU A 61 10.25 -3.19 8.76
CA GLU A 61 11.45 -2.37 8.92
C GLU A 61 11.53 -1.27 7.84
N PHE A 62 11.24 -1.59 6.59
CA PHE A 62 11.20 -0.63 5.49
C PHE A 62 10.08 0.40 5.66
N ALA A 63 8.93 0.00 6.17
CA ALA A 63 7.86 0.91 6.55
C ALA A 63 8.29 1.91 7.66
N HIS A 64 9.12 1.49 8.61
CA HIS A 64 9.71 2.42 9.57
C HIS A 64 10.67 3.41 8.89
N ARG A 65 11.48 2.94 7.93
CA ARG A 65 12.51 3.75 7.27
C ARG A 65 11.95 4.96 6.53
N ILE A 66 10.70 4.94 6.06
CA ILE A 66 10.09 6.12 5.41
C ILE A 66 9.86 7.27 6.41
N PHE A 67 9.75 6.97 7.70
CA PHE A 67 9.61 7.96 8.78
C PHE A 67 10.96 8.37 9.41
N GLU A 68 12.09 7.79 8.99
CA GLU A 68 13.42 8.13 9.47
C GLU A 68 14.07 9.19 8.58
N TRP A 69 13.95 10.45 9.00
CA TRP A 69 14.50 11.59 8.28
C TRP A 69 15.80 12.08 8.93
N PRO A 70 16.68 12.77 8.19
CA PRO A 70 17.83 13.44 8.80
C PRO A 70 17.44 14.37 9.95
N ALA A 71 18.38 14.64 10.86
CA ALA A 71 18.13 15.41 12.08
C ALA A 71 17.32 16.70 11.82
N GLY A 72 16.28 16.92 12.61
CA GLY A 72 15.42 18.09 12.55
C GLY A 72 14.38 18.06 11.42
N ARG A 73 14.27 16.96 10.66
CA ARG A 73 13.27 16.80 9.60
C ARG A 73 12.35 15.61 9.89
N HIS A 74 11.10 15.70 9.42
CA HIS A 74 10.08 14.71 9.63
C HIS A 74 9.18 14.57 8.41
N ALA A 75 8.58 13.40 8.21
CA ALA A 75 7.49 13.24 7.26
C ALA A 75 6.30 14.08 7.71
N ASN A 76 5.73 14.87 6.81
CA ASN A 76 4.55 15.68 7.07
C ASN A 76 3.31 15.24 6.29
N MET A 77 3.49 14.36 5.31
CA MET A 77 2.42 13.74 4.52
C MET A 77 2.73 12.27 4.35
N ILE A 78 1.68 11.45 4.33
CA ILE A 78 1.74 10.03 3.97
C ILE A 78 0.99 9.87 2.63
N LEU A 79 1.61 9.20 1.67
CA LEU A 79 0.94 8.63 0.52
C LEU A 79 0.90 7.12 0.77
N ASP A 80 -0.29 6.57 0.98
CA ASP A 80 -0.51 5.20 1.45
C ASP A 80 -1.36 4.40 0.47
N ASP A 81 -1.18 3.09 0.46
CA ASP A 81 -1.95 2.14 -0.32
C ASP A 81 -2.19 0.88 0.52
N GLY A 82 -3.39 0.79 1.10
CA GLY A 82 -3.77 -0.21 2.09
C GLY A 82 -3.74 0.29 3.53
N GLY A 83 -3.14 1.47 3.77
CA GLY A 83 -3.12 2.12 5.07
C GLY A 83 -2.10 1.56 6.06
N ASP A 84 -1.08 0.84 5.61
CA ASP A 84 -0.13 0.19 6.50
C ASP A 84 0.89 1.16 7.10
N ALA A 85 1.36 2.15 6.36
CA ALA A 85 2.23 3.20 6.92
C ALA A 85 1.48 4.04 7.95
N THR A 86 0.21 4.36 7.69
CA THR A 86 -0.69 5.04 8.64
C THR A 86 -0.94 4.17 9.87
N LEU A 87 -1.26 2.89 9.69
CA LEU A 87 -1.46 1.93 10.78
C LEU A 87 -0.22 1.85 11.67
N LEU A 88 0.96 1.69 11.07
CA LEU A 88 2.22 1.56 11.79
C LEU A 88 2.46 2.72 12.76
N VAL A 89 2.35 3.96 12.27
CA VAL A 89 2.64 5.13 13.11
C VAL A 89 1.57 5.35 14.18
N MET A 90 0.31 5.06 13.86
CA MET A 90 -0.81 5.22 14.80
C MET A 90 -0.82 4.13 15.87
N LEU A 91 -0.70 2.87 15.46
CA LEU A 91 -0.66 1.74 16.39
C LEU A 91 0.58 1.81 17.29
N GLY A 92 1.72 2.22 16.73
CA GLY A 92 2.92 2.45 17.52
C GLY A 92 2.75 3.55 18.57
N ALA A 93 2.12 4.67 18.22
CA ALA A 93 1.83 5.74 19.17
C ALA A 93 0.77 5.35 20.23
N GLU A 94 -0.16 4.45 19.88
CA GLU A 94 -1.09 3.87 20.83
C GLU A 94 -0.36 2.91 21.78
N ALA A 95 0.53 2.06 21.26
CA ALA A 95 1.33 1.13 22.05
C ALA A 95 2.34 1.80 22.98
N GLU A 96 2.78 3.02 22.70
CA GLU A 96 3.56 3.85 23.64
C GLU A 96 2.79 4.20 24.90
N ARG A 97 1.47 4.29 24.82
CA ARG A 97 0.57 4.60 25.96
C ARG A 97 0.03 3.34 26.62
N ASP A 98 -0.31 2.35 25.79
CA ASP A 98 -0.88 1.07 26.22
C ASP A 98 -0.28 -0.08 25.40
N PRO A 99 0.77 -0.75 25.90
CA PRO A 99 1.38 -1.87 25.19
C PRO A 99 0.46 -3.08 24.97
N THR A 100 -0.69 -3.12 25.63
CA THR A 100 -1.62 -4.26 25.51
C THR A 100 -2.28 -4.32 24.12
N VAL A 101 -2.33 -3.20 23.39
CA VAL A 101 -2.91 -3.13 22.04
C VAL A 101 -2.16 -4.00 21.01
N ILE A 102 -0.89 -4.31 21.30
CA ILE A 102 -0.06 -5.19 20.46
C ILE A 102 0.30 -6.52 21.16
N ALA A 103 -0.49 -6.95 22.17
CA ALA A 103 -0.17 -8.14 22.96
C ALA A 103 -0.46 -9.45 22.23
N LYS A 104 -1.54 -9.51 21.44
CA LYS A 104 -2.07 -10.74 20.85
C LYS A 104 -2.26 -10.57 19.33
N PRO A 105 -1.29 -10.97 18.50
CA PRO A 105 -1.46 -10.96 17.05
C PRO A 105 -2.47 -12.03 16.60
N ALA A 106 -3.29 -11.72 15.62
CA ALA A 106 -4.29 -12.62 15.04
C ALA A 106 -3.73 -13.48 13.88
N ASN A 107 -2.64 -13.04 13.28
CA ASN A 107 -2.02 -13.70 12.13
C ASN A 107 -0.51 -13.41 12.08
N GLU A 108 0.18 -13.99 11.11
CA GLU A 108 1.64 -13.85 10.93
C GLU A 108 2.06 -12.41 10.61
N GLU A 109 1.27 -11.69 9.82
CA GLU A 109 1.52 -10.29 9.48
C GLU A 109 1.47 -9.39 10.72
N GLU A 110 0.42 -9.52 11.54
CA GLU A 110 0.34 -8.81 12.83
C GLU A 110 1.44 -9.22 13.79
N GLN A 111 1.86 -10.49 13.78
CA GLN A 111 2.97 -10.95 14.60
C GLN A 111 4.27 -10.21 14.27
N SER A 112 4.60 -10.09 12.99
CA SER A 112 5.78 -9.36 12.52
C SER A 112 5.66 -7.85 12.80
N LEU A 113 4.50 -7.25 12.51
CA LEU A 113 4.21 -5.85 12.84
C LEU A 113 4.41 -5.56 14.32
N TYR A 114 3.78 -6.35 15.20
CA TYR A 114 3.85 -6.13 16.65
C TYR A 114 5.27 -6.35 17.19
N ALA A 115 6.01 -7.32 16.64
CA ALA A 115 7.41 -7.52 16.98
C ALA A 115 8.28 -6.32 16.56
N SER A 116 8.05 -5.76 15.37
CA SER A 116 8.77 -4.58 14.89
C SER A 116 8.48 -3.34 15.76
N ILE A 117 7.21 -3.14 16.15
CA ILE A 117 6.81 -2.06 17.05
C ILE A 117 7.49 -2.21 18.42
N ARG A 118 7.47 -3.40 19.01
CA ARG A 118 8.12 -3.64 20.32
C ARG A 118 9.61 -3.32 20.29
N ARG A 119 10.34 -3.79 19.27
CA ARG A 119 11.76 -3.47 19.10
C ARG A 119 12.00 -1.95 19.05
N ARG A 120 11.12 -1.22 18.36
CA ARG A 120 11.24 0.24 18.26
C ARG A 120 10.91 0.94 19.59
N LEU A 121 9.89 0.49 20.31
CA LEU A 121 9.55 1.02 21.63
C LEU A 121 10.69 0.86 22.65
N GLU A 122 11.36 -0.30 22.62
CA GLU A 122 12.50 -0.58 23.50
C GLU A 122 13.73 0.28 23.17
N SER A 123 14.03 0.44 21.86
CA SER A 123 15.23 1.16 21.42
C SER A 123 15.06 2.68 21.39
N GLN A 124 13.85 3.17 21.13
CA GLN A 124 13.56 4.60 20.94
C GLN A 124 12.17 4.96 21.52
N PRO A 125 12.02 5.04 22.83
CA PRO A 125 10.75 5.45 23.46
C PRO A 125 10.29 6.82 22.97
N GLY A 126 8.98 6.97 22.65
CA GLY A 126 8.40 8.20 22.13
C GLY A 126 8.59 8.42 20.63
N TRP A 127 9.19 7.45 19.92
CA TRP A 127 9.49 7.58 18.51
C TRP A 127 8.24 7.80 17.65
N TYR A 128 7.17 7.03 17.88
CA TYR A 128 5.93 7.09 17.10
C TYR A 128 5.14 8.35 17.39
N SER A 129 4.95 8.70 18.66
CA SER A 129 4.22 9.92 19.05
C SER A 129 4.90 11.19 18.53
N ALA A 130 6.23 11.22 18.49
CA ALA A 130 6.96 12.34 17.91
C ALA A 130 6.70 12.50 16.41
N ARG A 131 6.63 11.39 15.66
CA ARG A 131 6.36 11.44 14.21
C ARG A 131 4.90 11.73 13.91
N LEU A 132 3.99 11.13 14.66
CA LEU A 132 2.56 11.34 14.48
C LEU A 132 2.16 12.82 14.60
N LYS A 133 2.83 13.58 15.46
CA LYS A 133 2.58 15.03 15.63
C LYS A 133 2.94 15.87 14.40
N GLU A 134 3.87 15.39 13.58
CA GLU A 134 4.34 16.12 12.40
C GLU A 134 3.52 15.83 11.15
N ILE A 135 2.73 14.74 11.15
CA ILE A 135 1.91 14.33 10.03
C ILE A 135 0.68 15.26 9.94
N ARG A 136 0.51 15.88 8.78
CA ARG A 136 -0.58 16.80 8.46
C ARG A 136 -1.72 16.18 7.68
N GLY A 137 -1.50 14.99 7.13
CA GLY A 137 -2.52 14.27 6.36
C GLY A 137 -2.01 13.02 5.69
N VAL A 138 -2.95 12.25 5.17
CA VAL A 138 -2.71 11.05 4.36
C VAL A 138 -3.55 11.10 3.08
N THR A 139 -2.97 10.61 1.99
CA THR A 139 -3.70 10.24 0.77
C THR A 139 -3.73 8.73 0.68
N GLU A 140 -4.90 8.15 0.42
CA GLU A 140 -5.09 6.69 0.36
C GLU A 140 -5.57 6.26 -1.02
N GLU A 141 -4.85 5.29 -1.60
CA GLU A 141 -5.02 4.85 -2.98
C GLU A 141 -6.00 3.68 -3.15
N THR A 142 -6.32 2.91 -2.09
CA THR A 142 -7.06 1.66 -2.27
C THR A 142 -8.25 1.51 -1.33
N THR A 143 -9.24 0.75 -1.77
CA THR A 143 -10.52 0.53 -1.06
C THR A 143 -10.32 0.03 0.37
N THR A 144 -9.37 -0.88 0.61
CA THR A 144 -9.12 -1.44 1.95
C THR A 144 -8.62 -0.37 2.91
N GLY A 145 -7.65 0.45 2.50
CA GLY A 145 -7.14 1.56 3.30
C GLY A 145 -8.18 2.64 3.53
N VAL A 146 -8.94 3.02 2.50
CA VAL A 146 -10.06 3.97 2.61
C VAL A 146 -11.09 3.51 3.65
N LYS A 147 -11.49 2.23 3.62
CA LYS A 147 -12.42 1.67 4.63
C LYS A 147 -11.84 1.72 6.04
N ARG A 148 -10.51 1.49 6.18
CA ARG A 148 -9.81 1.60 7.47
C ARG A 148 -9.86 3.04 7.98
N LEU A 149 -9.54 4.02 7.13
CA LEU A 149 -9.58 5.45 7.48
C LEU A 149 -10.99 5.93 7.85
N TYR A 150 -12.03 5.50 7.13
CA TYR A 150 -13.42 5.81 7.49
C TYR A 150 -13.80 5.27 8.87
N ARG A 151 -13.40 4.05 9.21
CA ARG A 151 -13.63 3.49 10.56
C ARG A 151 -12.90 4.31 11.63
N MET A 152 -11.62 4.63 11.39
CA MET A 152 -10.85 5.45 12.33
C MET A 152 -11.48 6.84 12.53
N ALA A 153 -12.00 7.46 11.46
CA ALA A 153 -12.69 8.74 11.54
C ALA A 153 -14.01 8.62 12.33
N ALA A 154 -14.81 7.58 12.07
CA ALA A 154 -16.07 7.34 12.79
C ALA A 154 -15.84 7.09 14.29
N ASP A 155 -14.75 6.43 14.65
CA ASP A 155 -14.35 6.17 16.02
C ASP A 155 -13.67 7.38 16.71
N GLY A 156 -13.50 8.51 15.99
CA GLY A 156 -12.80 9.70 16.49
C GLY A 156 -11.28 9.48 16.72
N ARG A 157 -10.70 8.47 16.09
CA ARG A 157 -9.30 8.05 16.28
C ARG A 157 -8.35 8.58 15.21
N LEU A 158 -8.86 9.14 14.10
CA LEU A 158 -8.03 9.69 13.01
C LEU A 158 -7.56 11.09 13.40
N PRO A 159 -6.24 11.32 13.62
CA PRO A 159 -5.75 12.58 14.19
C PRO A 159 -5.48 13.67 13.14
N PHE A 160 -5.58 13.35 11.86
CA PHE A 160 -5.28 14.26 10.74
C PHE A 160 -6.25 14.02 9.57
N PRO A 161 -6.38 14.99 8.64
CA PRO A 161 -7.18 14.81 7.43
C PRO A 161 -6.71 13.64 6.57
N ALA A 162 -7.68 12.91 5.99
CA ALA A 162 -7.42 11.86 5.02
C ALA A 162 -8.13 12.15 3.70
N ILE A 163 -7.43 11.99 2.59
CA ILE A 163 -7.94 12.18 1.23
C ILE A 163 -8.12 10.82 0.59
N ASN A 164 -9.36 10.50 0.24
CA ASN A 164 -9.71 9.29 -0.51
C ASN A 164 -9.43 9.51 -2.00
N VAL A 165 -8.26 9.08 -2.46
CA VAL A 165 -7.89 9.11 -3.88
C VAL A 165 -8.54 7.97 -4.65
N ASN A 166 -8.78 6.82 -3.99
CA ASN A 166 -9.34 5.64 -4.63
C ASN A 166 -10.66 5.91 -5.35
N ASP A 167 -11.54 6.71 -4.75
CA ASP A 167 -12.88 6.98 -5.30
C ASP A 167 -12.92 8.18 -6.26
N SER A 168 -11.77 8.82 -6.52
CA SER A 168 -11.73 9.83 -7.58
C SER A 168 -12.00 9.19 -8.94
N VAL A 169 -12.72 9.90 -9.81
CA VAL A 169 -13.06 9.39 -11.15
C VAL A 169 -11.80 9.05 -11.94
N THR A 170 -10.77 9.88 -11.84
CA THR A 170 -9.49 9.71 -12.52
C THR A 170 -8.66 8.55 -11.98
N LYS A 171 -8.98 7.99 -10.80
CA LYS A 171 -8.35 6.79 -10.26
C LYS A 171 -9.21 5.56 -10.48
N SER A 172 -10.38 5.45 -9.85
CA SER A 172 -11.18 4.22 -9.84
C SER A 172 -11.71 3.80 -11.21
N LYS A 173 -12.10 4.77 -12.04
CA LYS A 173 -12.63 4.47 -13.38
C LYS A 173 -11.54 4.21 -14.42
N PHE A 174 -10.28 4.45 -14.10
CA PHE A 174 -9.13 4.16 -14.94
C PHE A 174 -8.30 3.00 -14.39
N ASP A 175 -7.64 3.17 -13.25
CA ASP A 175 -6.74 2.17 -12.71
C ASP A 175 -7.47 0.89 -12.29
N ASN A 176 -8.53 0.99 -11.50
CA ASN A 176 -9.25 -0.20 -11.04
C ASN A 176 -9.87 -1.00 -12.21
N LEU A 177 -10.33 -0.32 -13.25
CA LEU A 177 -10.92 -0.96 -14.42
C LEU A 177 -9.87 -1.39 -15.44
N TYR A 178 -9.12 -0.43 -15.98
CA TYR A 178 -8.20 -0.67 -17.09
C TYR A 178 -6.88 -1.27 -16.63
N GLY A 179 -6.36 -0.86 -15.48
CA GLY A 179 -5.14 -1.43 -14.90
C GLY A 179 -5.32 -2.91 -14.58
N CYS A 180 -6.42 -3.29 -13.93
CA CYS A 180 -6.71 -4.69 -13.63
C CYS A 180 -7.06 -5.51 -14.88
N ARG A 181 -7.65 -4.89 -15.92
CA ARG A 181 -7.87 -5.52 -17.22
C ARG A 181 -6.55 -5.98 -17.87
N GLU A 182 -5.50 -5.18 -17.76
CA GLU A 182 -4.17 -5.51 -18.29
C GLU A 182 -3.43 -6.49 -17.35
N SER A 183 -3.35 -6.17 -16.06
CA SER A 183 -2.50 -6.90 -15.12
C SER A 183 -2.98 -8.32 -14.81
N LEU A 184 -4.29 -8.58 -14.83
CA LEU A 184 -4.82 -9.93 -14.55
C LEU A 184 -4.28 -10.96 -15.54
N VAL A 185 -4.44 -10.71 -16.82
CA VAL A 185 -4.03 -11.67 -17.88
C VAL A 185 -2.52 -11.78 -17.99
N ASP A 186 -1.79 -10.69 -17.76
CA ASP A 186 -0.33 -10.71 -17.68
C ASP A 186 0.13 -11.59 -16.50
N GLY A 187 -0.44 -11.39 -15.32
CA GLY A 187 -0.12 -12.20 -14.12
C GLY A 187 -0.43 -13.68 -14.30
N ILE A 188 -1.61 -14.02 -14.85
CA ILE A 188 -1.97 -15.43 -15.13
C ILE A 188 -0.97 -16.06 -16.08
N LYS A 189 -0.64 -15.40 -17.19
CA LYS A 189 0.30 -15.91 -18.18
C LYS A 189 1.69 -16.10 -17.61
N ARG A 190 2.20 -15.15 -16.86
CA ARG A 190 3.52 -15.25 -16.20
C ARG A 190 3.59 -16.37 -15.16
N ALA A 191 2.50 -16.57 -14.41
CA ALA A 191 2.47 -17.59 -13.36
C ALA A 191 2.25 -19.01 -13.86
N THR A 192 1.59 -19.19 -15.02
CA THR A 192 1.06 -20.50 -15.40
C THR A 192 1.42 -20.98 -16.81
N ASP A 193 1.88 -20.10 -17.68
CA ASP A 193 2.07 -20.33 -19.13
C ASP A 193 0.83 -20.90 -19.86
N VAL A 194 -0.38 -20.72 -19.28
CA VAL A 194 -1.62 -21.29 -19.77
C VAL A 194 -2.28 -20.38 -20.79
N MET A 195 -2.76 -20.98 -21.88
CA MET A 195 -3.64 -20.31 -22.84
C MET A 195 -5.02 -20.04 -22.19
N ILE A 196 -5.49 -18.81 -22.28
CA ILE A 196 -6.77 -18.38 -21.66
C ILE A 196 -7.97 -18.80 -22.52
N ALA A 197 -7.81 -18.79 -23.84
CA ALA A 197 -8.89 -19.18 -24.78
C ALA A 197 -9.45 -20.57 -24.45
N GLY A 198 -10.78 -20.69 -24.47
CA GLY A 198 -11.50 -21.93 -24.20
C GLY A 198 -11.62 -22.31 -22.70
N LYS A 199 -11.01 -21.58 -21.80
CA LYS A 199 -11.12 -21.80 -20.35
C LYS A 199 -12.43 -21.25 -19.80
N ILE A 200 -12.87 -21.79 -18.67
CA ILE A 200 -13.93 -21.23 -17.84
C ILE A 200 -13.26 -20.41 -16.74
N ALA A 201 -13.64 -19.15 -16.63
CA ALA A 201 -13.17 -18.26 -15.60
C ALA A 201 -14.35 -17.80 -14.71
N LEU A 202 -14.22 -17.99 -13.41
CA LEU A 202 -15.18 -17.48 -12.43
C LEU A 202 -14.57 -16.25 -11.76
N ILE A 203 -15.32 -15.13 -11.78
CA ILE A 203 -14.95 -13.87 -11.14
C ILE A 203 -15.92 -13.65 -9.97
N ALA A 204 -15.35 -13.51 -8.78
CA ALA A 204 -16.08 -13.15 -7.57
C ALA A 204 -16.01 -11.64 -7.37
N GLY A 205 -17.15 -10.97 -7.52
CA GLY A 205 -17.29 -9.51 -7.48
C GLY A 205 -17.32 -8.86 -8.87
N TYR A 206 -18.19 -7.86 -9.06
CA TYR A 206 -18.36 -7.17 -10.35
C TYR A 206 -18.29 -5.65 -10.24
N GLY A 207 -17.50 -5.15 -9.28
CA GLY A 207 -17.09 -3.76 -9.21
C GLY A 207 -16.14 -3.39 -10.37
N ASP A 208 -15.48 -2.24 -10.32
CA ASP A 208 -14.60 -1.77 -11.40
C ASP A 208 -13.49 -2.78 -11.73
N VAL A 209 -12.85 -3.37 -10.73
CA VAL A 209 -11.84 -4.43 -10.89
C VAL A 209 -12.43 -5.65 -11.59
N GLY A 210 -13.55 -6.19 -11.08
CA GLY A 210 -14.18 -7.37 -11.64
C GLY A 210 -14.65 -7.18 -13.08
N LYS A 211 -15.15 -5.99 -13.42
CA LYS A 211 -15.53 -5.61 -14.79
C LYS A 211 -14.33 -5.62 -15.72
N GLY A 212 -13.20 -5.04 -15.29
CA GLY A 212 -11.96 -5.06 -16.08
C GLY A 212 -11.45 -6.49 -16.29
N CYS A 213 -11.41 -7.29 -15.24
CA CYS A 213 -11.01 -8.69 -15.29
C CYS A 213 -11.91 -9.53 -16.24
N ALA A 214 -13.23 -9.37 -16.13
CA ALA A 214 -14.18 -10.05 -17.01
C ALA A 214 -13.96 -9.69 -18.49
N GLN A 215 -13.75 -8.41 -18.75
CA GLN A 215 -13.54 -7.91 -20.10
C GLN A 215 -12.27 -8.49 -20.75
N SER A 216 -11.15 -8.53 -20.05
CA SER A 216 -9.89 -9.05 -20.58
C SER A 216 -9.96 -10.57 -20.83
N LEU A 217 -10.49 -11.34 -19.87
CA LEU A 217 -10.62 -12.79 -20.02
C LEU A 217 -11.57 -13.15 -21.17
N ARG A 218 -12.71 -12.47 -21.27
CA ARG A 218 -13.64 -12.64 -22.39
C ARG A 218 -13.00 -12.28 -23.74
N GLY A 219 -12.26 -11.16 -23.79
CA GLY A 219 -11.55 -10.72 -24.98
C GLY A 219 -10.50 -11.72 -25.48
N LEU A 220 -9.93 -12.51 -24.58
CA LEU A 220 -9.00 -13.60 -24.89
C LEU A 220 -9.68 -14.95 -25.12
N GLY A 221 -11.01 -15.00 -25.23
CA GLY A 221 -11.75 -16.21 -25.59
C GLY A 221 -12.09 -17.13 -24.43
N ALA A 222 -12.02 -16.68 -23.19
CA ALA A 222 -12.55 -17.43 -22.06
C ALA A 222 -14.08 -17.33 -21.98
N ARG A 223 -14.71 -18.34 -21.41
CA ARG A 223 -16.09 -18.29 -20.94
C ARG A 223 -16.09 -17.73 -19.53
N VAL A 224 -16.57 -16.49 -19.36
CA VAL A 224 -16.55 -15.79 -18.08
C VAL A 224 -17.87 -15.91 -17.36
N TRP A 225 -17.82 -16.32 -16.11
CA TRP A 225 -18.92 -16.32 -15.15
C TRP A 225 -18.60 -15.33 -14.04
N VAL A 226 -19.63 -14.66 -13.56
CA VAL A 226 -19.49 -13.65 -12.51
C VAL A 226 -20.44 -13.96 -11.37
N THR A 227 -19.98 -13.81 -10.14
CA THR A 227 -20.82 -13.78 -8.96
C THR A 227 -20.75 -12.39 -8.32
N GLU A 228 -21.89 -11.86 -7.90
CA GLU A 228 -21.98 -10.57 -7.23
C GLU A 228 -23.06 -10.66 -6.15
N ILE A 229 -22.88 -9.93 -5.05
CA ILE A 229 -23.85 -9.86 -3.95
C ILE A 229 -24.80 -8.67 -4.11
N ASP A 230 -24.37 -7.65 -4.87
CA ASP A 230 -25.16 -6.48 -5.19
C ASP A 230 -25.71 -6.63 -6.63
N PRO A 231 -27.02 -6.60 -6.86
CA PRO A 231 -27.64 -6.83 -8.15
C PRO A 231 -27.37 -5.75 -9.21
#